data_902859a20525e51376b822569429c5f9
#
_entry.id   902859a20525e51376b822569429c5f9
#
_cell.length_a   1.000
_cell.length_b   1.000
_cell.length_c   1.000
_cell.angle_alpha   90.00
_cell.angle_beta   90.00
_cell.angle_gamma   90.00
#
_symmetry.space_group_name_H-M   'P 1'
#
loop_
_entity.id
_entity.type
_entity.pdbx_description
1 polymer ?
#
loop_
_entity_poly.entity_id
_entity_poly.type
_entity_poly.pdbx_seq_one_letter_code
_entity_poly.pdbx_strand_id
1 'polypeptide(L)'
;VREQSRPISGDTGLHDIQRIAECNNFAKVEQNQRGFYQKNNILDAYIDKLLSYVDFSKFTRPLRFVFNSGNGAAGHVIDAIESRFLTAKVPVEFIKIHHSPDGKFPNGIPNPLLPECRKDTTEAIIKYNADMGIAFDGDFDRCFLFDEHGQFIEGYYIVGLLAAAFLEKHPGSRIIHDPRLSWNTIDIVTKAGGVPILSKTGHAFIKERMREEDAIYGGEMSAHHYFRDFSYCDSGMIPWLLVSELLCVKNQTLGQLVADRMAAYPASGEINSVLSDAKSAIERVRLNYQSDANIIDNTDGVSIEYDDWRFNLRSSNTEPVVRLNVESRNDIDLMLNKKEEILRLLRG
;
A
#
# COMPACT_ATOMS: atom_id res chain seq x y z
N VAL A 1 -13.31 2.74 -15.56
CA VAL A 1 -12.22 3.46 -16.23
C VAL A 1 -12.76 4.32 -17.37
N ARG A 2 -12.06 5.39 -17.67
CA ARG A 2 -12.32 6.30 -18.79
C ARG A 2 -11.41 5.97 -19.97
N GLU A 3 -11.46 6.78 -21.02
CA GLU A 3 -10.52 6.72 -22.14
C GLU A 3 -9.06 6.70 -21.64
N GLN A 4 -8.20 6.00 -22.36
CA GLN A 4 -6.77 5.83 -22.01
C GLN A 4 -6.54 5.18 -20.64
N SER A 5 -7.46 4.32 -20.20
CA SER A 5 -7.40 3.62 -18.89
C SER A 5 -7.35 4.54 -17.67
N ARG A 6 -7.81 5.80 -17.80
CA ARG A 6 -7.88 6.73 -16.67
C ARG A 6 -8.90 6.27 -15.65
N PRO A 7 -8.65 6.44 -14.34
CA PRO A 7 -9.63 6.13 -13.32
C PRO A 7 -10.84 7.06 -13.37
N ILE A 8 -11.95 6.60 -12.79
CA ILE A 8 -13.14 7.42 -12.55
C ILE A 8 -13.23 7.62 -11.03
N SER A 9 -13.30 8.88 -10.60
CA SER A 9 -13.56 9.27 -9.21
C SER A 9 -14.96 9.90 -9.08
N GLY A 10 -15.37 10.24 -7.85
CA GLY A 10 -16.56 11.02 -7.60
C GLY A 10 -16.60 12.30 -8.44
N ASP A 11 -15.46 12.99 -8.52
CA ASP A 11 -15.33 14.28 -9.23
C ASP A 11 -15.30 14.12 -10.76
N THR A 12 -15.14 12.92 -11.28
CA THR A 12 -14.93 12.67 -12.72
C THR A 12 -15.98 11.78 -13.36
N GLY A 13 -17.16 11.61 -12.74
CA GLY A 13 -18.32 10.95 -13.34
C GLY A 13 -18.83 9.70 -12.61
N LEU A 14 -18.25 9.28 -11.48
CA LEU A 14 -18.75 8.11 -10.73
C LEU A 14 -20.17 8.35 -10.20
N HIS A 15 -20.46 9.55 -9.69
CA HIS A 15 -21.81 9.93 -9.24
C HIS A 15 -22.83 10.00 -10.39
N ASP A 16 -22.40 10.34 -11.61
CA ASP A 16 -23.29 10.31 -12.78
C ASP A 16 -23.66 8.86 -13.16
N ILE A 17 -22.69 7.94 -13.09
CA ILE A 17 -22.94 6.50 -13.30
C ILE A 17 -23.90 5.96 -12.25
N GLN A 18 -23.70 6.32 -10.97
CA GLN A 18 -24.58 5.95 -9.88
C GLN A 18 -26.02 6.42 -10.15
N ARG A 19 -26.20 7.71 -10.47
CA ARG A 19 -27.51 8.29 -10.77
C ARG A 19 -28.21 7.59 -11.95
N ILE A 20 -27.46 7.29 -13.03
CA ILE A 20 -28.00 6.58 -14.20
C ILE A 20 -28.49 5.20 -13.78
N ALA A 21 -27.72 4.47 -12.95
CA ALA A 21 -28.07 3.14 -12.47
C ALA A 21 -29.27 3.18 -11.52
N GLU A 22 -29.31 4.07 -10.54
CA GLU A 22 -30.42 4.22 -9.58
C GLU A 22 -31.74 4.61 -10.26
N CYS A 23 -31.67 5.50 -11.26
CA CYS A 23 -32.83 5.93 -12.04
C CYS A 23 -33.20 4.96 -13.15
N ASN A 24 -32.44 3.87 -13.33
CA ASN A 24 -32.62 2.91 -14.42
C ASN A 24 -32.66 3.58 -15.82
N ASN A 25 -31.92 4.68 -15.98
CA ASN A 25 -31.91 5.52 -17.17
C ASN A 25 -30.80 5.09 -18.14
N PHE A 26 -30.91 3.87 -18.65
CA PHE A 26 -29.92 3.31 -19.60
C PHE A 26 -30.26 3.69 -21.03
N ALA A 27 -29.23 4.00 -21.82
CA ALA A 27 -29.40 4.18 -23.26
C ALA A 27 -29.93 2.92 -23.92
N LYS A 28 -30.97 3.05 -24.73
CA LYS A 28 -31.45 1.93 -25.56
C LYS A 28 -30.50 1.75 -26.73
N VAL A 29 -29.87 0.57 -26.80
CA VAL A 29 -28.95 0.21 -27.88
C VAL A 29 -29.58 -0.91 -28.68
N GLU A 30 -29.82 -0.65 -29.98
CA GLU A 30 -30.33 -1.63 -30.93
C GLU A 30 -29.36 -2.82 -31.06
N GLN A 31 -29.90 -4.00 -31.39
CA GLN A 31 -29.09 -5.22 -31.40
C GLN A 31 -27.91 -5.14 -32.38
N ASN A 32 -28.05 -4.46 -33.51
CA ASN A 32 -27.03 -4.24 -34.52
C ASN A 32 -25.96 -3.21 -34.12
N GLN A 33 -26.20 -2.44 -33.05
CA GLN A 33 -25.29 -1.42 -32.50
C GLN A 33 -24.57 -1.92 -31.24
N ARG A 34 -24.89 -3.13 -30.77
CA ARG A 34 -24.23 -3.70 -29.61
C ARG A 34 -22.81 -4.11 -29.98
N GLY A 35 -21.86 -3.86 -29.06
CA GLY A 35 -20.50 -4.36 -29.18
C GLY A 35 -20.44 -5.89 -29.19
N PHE A 36 -19.35 -6.43 -29.63
CA PHE A 36 -19.10 -7.87 -29.52
C PHE A 36 -18.39 -8.22 -28.22
N TYR A 37 -18.58 -9.44 -27.75
CA TYR A 37 -17.94 -9.99 -26.57
C TYR A 37 -16.89 -11.02 -27.00
N GLN A 38 -15.66 -10.87 -26.49
CA GLN A 38 -14.57 -11.83 -26.70
C GLN A 38 -13.91 -12.17 -25.38
N LYS A 39 -13.65 -13.45 -25.12
CA LYS A 39 -12.82 -13.92 -24.02
C LYS A 39 -11.37 -13.99 -24.49
N ASN A 40 -10.47 -13.34 -23.75
CA ASN A 40 -9.04 -13.47 -23.94
C ASN A 40 -8.39 -13.95 -22.63
N ASN A 41 -7.49 -14.91 -22.71
CA ASN A 41 -6.61 -15.24 -21.58
C ASN A 41 -5.38 -14.36 -21.67
N ILE A 42 -5.16 -13.50 -20.66
CA ILE A 42 -4.02 -12.59 -20.60
C ILE A 42 -3.03 -12.97 -19.50
N LEU A 43 -3.22 -14.11 -18.81
CA LEU A 43 -2.42 -14.48 -17.65
C LEU A 43 -0.92 -14.51 -17.96
N ASP A 44 -0.51 -15.16 -19.05
CA ASP A 44 0.92 -15.23 -19.43
C ASP A 44 1.51 -13.85 -19.68
N ALA A 45 0.82 -12.99 -20.44
CA ALA A 45 1.28 -11.62 -20.68
C ALA A 45 1.36 -10.79 -19.39
N TYR A 46 0.42 -11.00 -18.47
CA TYR A 46 0.43 -10.38 -17.15
C TYR A 46 1.63 -10.84 -16.33
N ILE A 47 1.88 -12.16 -16.26
CA ILE A 47 3.03 -12.73 -15.54
C ILE A 47 4.35 -12.23 -16.15
N ASP A 48 4.48 -12.22 -17.47
CA ASP A 48 5.67 -11.71 -18.16
C ASP A 48 5.92 -10.23 -17.80
N LYS A 49 4.84 -9.42 -17.72
CA LYS A 49 4.93 -8.03 -17.29
C LYS A 49 5.38 -7.90 -15.83
N LEU A 50 4.83 -8.70 -14.92
CA LEU A 50 5.25 -8.70 -13.52
C LEU A 50 6.73 -9.06 -13.37
N LEU A 51 7.16 -10.12 -14.04
CA LEU A 51 8.53 -10.61 -13.96
C LEU A 51 9.55 -9.70 -14.65
N SER A 52 9.12 -8.80 -15.53
CA SER A 52 9.97 -7.77 -16.12
C SER A 52 10.50 -6.73 -15.12
N TYR A 53 9.95 -6.69 -13.90
CA TYR A 53 10.42 -5.79 -12.84
C TYR A 53 11.67 -6.29 -12.12
N VAL A 54 12.00 -7.58 -12.23
CA VAL A 54 13.12 -8.21 -11.51
C VAL A 54 14.08 -8.91 -12.45
N ASP A 55 15.33 -8.97 -12.04
CA ASP A 55 16.38 -9.72 -12.72
C ASP A 55 16.66 -11.03 -11.98
N PHE A 56 16.27 -12.15 -12.57
CA PHE A 56 16.46 -13.48 -11.96
C PHE A 56 17.91 -13.82 -11.64
N SER A 57 18.88 -13.22 -12.33
CA SER A 57 20.30 -13.40 -12.03
C SER A 57 20.72 -12.82 -10.68
N LYS A 58 19.91 -11.94 -10.11
CA LYS A 58 20.13 -11.35 -8.77
C LYS A 58 19.71 -12.25 -7.61
N PHE A 59 18.92 -13.30 -7.87
CA PHE A 59 18.54 -14.27 -6.84
C PHE A 59 19.68 -15.26 -6.59
N THR A 60 20.71 -14.81 -5.88
CA THR A 60 21.99 -15.51 -5.70
C THR A 60 22.04 -16.44 -4.49
N ARG A 61 20.99 -16.45 -3.65
CA ARG A 61 20.88 -17.34 -2.49
C ARG A 61 19.48 -17.95 -2.39
N PRO A 62 19.34 -19.13 -1.74
CA PRO A 62 18.03 -19.66 -1.44
C PRO A 62 17.21 -18.72 -0.58
N LEU A 63 15.92 -18.57 -0.92
CA LEU A 63 14.93 -17.83 -0.14
C LEU A 63 13.68 -18.68 0.04
N ARG A 64 13.01 -18.49 1.17
CA ARG A 64 11.76 -19.16 1.49
C ARG A 64 10.71 -18.11 1.85
N PHE A 65 9.58 -18.10 1.14
CA PHE A 65 8.52 -17.14 1.35
C PHE A 65 7.20 -17.79 1.71
N VAL A 66 6.50 -17.22 2.68
CA VAL A 66 5.11 -17.54 2.97
C VAL A 66 4.21 -16.61 2.17
N PHE A 67 3.31 -17.18 1.37
CA PHE A 67 2.27 -16.46 0.65
C PHE A 67 0.90 -16.74 1.27
N ASN A 68 0.28 -15.72 1.82
CA ASN A 68 -1.07 -15.75 2.34
C ASN A 68 -2.02 -15.06 1.36
N SER A 69 -2.77 -15.86 0.58
CA SER A 69 -3.75 -15.33 -0.38
C SER A 69 -5.09 -14.94 0.27
N GLY A 70 -5.27 -15.15 1.58
CA GLY A 70 -6.49 -14.81 2.32
C GLY A 70 -7.76 -15.43 1.76
N ASN A 71 -7.67 -16.55 1.02
CA ASN A 71 -8.74 -17.12 0.19
C ASN A 71 -9.30 -16.14 -0.88
N GLY A 72 -8.55 -15.10 -1.20
CA GLY A 72 -8.85 -14.14 -2.27
C GLY A 72 -8.38 -14.61 -3.64
N ALA A 73 -8.22 -13.67 -4.55
CA ALA A 73 -7.94 -13.94 -5.96
C ALA A 73 -6.44 -14.15 -6.28
N ALA A 74 -5.51 -13.99 -5.33
CA ALA A 74 -4.07 -14.02 -5.58
C ALA A 74 -3.53 -15.41 -5.99
N GLY A 75 -4.15 -16.50 -5.53
CA GLY A 75 -3.58 -17.84 -5.57
C GLY A 75 -3.12 -18.29 -6.97
N HIS A 76 -3.94 -18.14 -7.99
CA HIS A 76 -3.61 -18.58 -9.35
C HIS A 76 -2.46 -17.77 -10.00
N VAL A 77 -2.29 -16.51 -9.61
CA VAL A 77 -1.17 -15.67 -10.06
C VAL A 77 0.12 -16.14 -9.39
N ILE A 78 0.08 -16.45 -8.09
CA ILE A 78 1.21 -16.99 -7.33
C ILE A 78 1.65 -18.32 -7.95
N ASP A 79 0.72 -19.23 -8.30
CA ASP A 79 1.04 -20.50 -8.97
C ASP A 79 1.74 -20.29 -10.32
N ALA A 80 1.27 -19.32 -11.11
CA ALA A 80 1.86 -19.00 -12.38
C ALA A 80 3.29 -18.41 -12.24
N ILE A 81 3.51 -17.53 -11.25
CA ILE A 81 4.84 -16.98 -10.94
C ILE A 81 5.78 -18.10 -10.45
N GLU A 82 5.33 -18.96 -9.52
CA GLU A 82 6.13 -20.10 -9.05
C GLU A 82 6.57 -21.00 -10.20
N SER A 83 5.67 -21.31 -11.15
CA SER A 83 6.02 -22.10 -12.34
C SER A 83 7.13 -21.47 -13.17
N ARG A 84 7.14 -20.14 -13.33
CA ARG A 84 8.22 -19.40 -14.02
C ARG A 84 9.52 -19.42 -13.22
N PHE A 85 9.48 -19.27 -11.91
CA PHE A 85 10.64 -19.37 -11.02
C PHE A 85 11.28 -20.75 -11.08
N LEU A 86 10.47 -21.83 -11.02
CA LEU A 86 10.94 -23.21 -11.14
C LEU A 86 11.60 -23.45 -12.52
N THR A 87 10.97 -23.00 -13.61
CA THR A 87 11.50 -23.15 -14.97
C THR A 87 12.84 -22.44 -15.13
N ALA A 88 12.97 -21.24 -14.55
CA ALA A 88 14.19 -20.43 -14.57
C ALA A 88 15.22 -20.87 -13.51
N LYS A 89 14.89 -21.88 -12.67
CA LYS A 89 15.73 -22.36 -11.57
C LYS A 89 16.08 -21.27 -10.55
N VAL A 90 15.18 -20.31 -10.33
CA VAL A 90 15.34 -19.31 -9.29
C VAL A 90 15.22 -20.01 -7.94
N PRO A 91 16.16 -19.85 -7.00
CA PRO A 91 16.20 -20.63 -5.76
C PRO A 91 15.24 -20.06 -4.67
N VAL A 92 13.95 -20.05 -4.96
CA VAL A 92 12.90 -19.55 -4.06
C VAL A 92 11.88 -20.66 -3.80
N GLU A 93 11.64 -20.97 -2.52
CA GLU A 93 10.59 -21.89 -2.06
C GLU A 93 9.32 -21.11 -1.72
N PHE A 94 8.18 -21.55 -2.26
CA PHE A 94 6.86 -20.95 -2.05
C PHE A 94 6.04 -21.77 -1.06
N ILE A 95 5.78 -21.22 0.12
CA ILE A 95 4.89 -21.81 1.13
C ILE A 95 3.55 -21.08 1.05
N LYS A 96 2.49 -21.80 0.72
CA LYS A 96 1.17 -21.19 0.42
C LYS A 96 0.18 -21.52 1.54
N ILE A 97 -0.46 -20.48 2.09
CA ILE A 97 -1.55 -20.61 3.06
C ILE A 97 -2.78 -19.84 2.58
N HIS A 98 -3.96 -20.29 2.96
CA HIS A 98 -5.26 -19.73 2.52
C HIS A 98 -5.30 -19.48 1.00
N HIS A 99 -4.72 -20.42 0.24
CA HIS A 99 -4.33 -20.24 -1.15
C HIS A 99 -5.51 -20.34 -2.14
N SER A 100 -6.44 -21.28 -1.87
CA SER A 100 -7.57 -21.52 -2.76
C SER A 100 -8.61 -20.41 -2.62
N PRO A 101 -9.07 -19.79 -3.74
CA PRO A 101 -10.10 -18.77 -3.69
C PRO A 101 -11.41 -19.31 -3.10
N ASP A 102 -11.99 -18.59 -2.16
CA ASP A 102 -13.31 -18.86 -1.61
C ASP A 102 -13.98 -17.53 -1.21
N GLY A 103 -15.00 -17.12 -1.99
CA GLY A 103 -15.72 -15.86 -1.74
C GLY A 103 -16.51 -15.82 -0.42
N LYS A 104 -16.55 -16.93 0.35
CA LYS A 104 -17.09 -16.94 1.71
C LYS A 104 -16.06 -16.55 2.76
N PHE A 105 -14.77 -16.45 2.38
CA PHE A 105 -13.66 -16.12 3.28
C PHE A 105 -13.67 -16.91 4.59
N PRO A 106 -13.50 -18.24 4.56
CA PRO A 106 -13.63 -19.11 5.74
C PRO A 106 -12.64 -18.77 6.86
N ASN A 107 -11.53 -18.08 6.55
CA ASN A 107 -10.54 -17.62 7.49
C ASN A 107 -10.66 -16.12 7.81
N GLY A 108 -11.82 -15.53 7.54
CA GLY A 108 -12.08 -14.10 7.68
C GLY A 108 -11.73 -13.28 6.44
N ILE A 109 -12.31 -12.09 6.33
CA ILE A 109 -12.00 -11.15 5.21
C ILE A 109 -10.55 -10.72 5.34
N PRO A 110 -9.71 -10.93 4.31
CA PRO A 110 -8.29 -10.63 4.40
C PRO A 110 -8.04 -9.12 4.40
N ASN A 111 -7.59 -8.60 5.54
CA ASN A 111 -7.16 -7.23 5.70
C ASN A 111 -5.98 -7.14 6.69
N PRO A 112 -4.73 -7.41 6.26
CA PRO A 112 -3.56 -7.40 7.14
C PRO A 112 -3.22 -6.05 7.80
N LEU A 113 -3.88 -4.94 7.43
CA LEU A 113 -3.83 -3.71 8.22
C LEU A 113 -4.38 -3.93 9.64
N LEU A 114 -5.35 -4.83 9.79
CA LEU A 114 -5.91 -5.19 11.09
C LEU A 114 -5.02 -6.24 11.77
N PRO A 115 -4.60 -6.02 13.03
CA PRO A 115 -3.72 -6.94 13.76
C PRO A 115 -4.24 -8.37 13.85
N GLU A 116 -5.56 -8.55 13.98
CA GLU A 116 -6.21 -9.86 14.04
C GLU A 116 -6.07 -10.69 12.76
N CYS A 117 -5.82 -10.06 11.60
CA CYS A 117 -5.62 -10.73 10.31
C CYS A 117 -4.15 -11.14 10.06
N ARG A 118 -3.23 -10.87 10.99
CA ARG A 118 -1.78 -11.10 10.82
C ARG A 118 -1.31 -12.46 11.32
N LYS A 119 -2.03 -13.04 12.28
CA LYS A 119 -1.62 -14.22 13.06
C LYS A 119 -1.16 -15.38 12.20
N ASP A 120 -1.97 -15.81 11.23
CA ASP A 120 -1.69 -17.01 10.44
C ASP A 120 -0.42 -16.84 9.58
N THR A 121 -0.19 -15.62 9.06
CA THR A 121 1.05 -15.30 8.32
C THR A 121 2.26 -15.35 9.25
N THR A 122 2.19 -14.71 10.42
CA THR A 122 3.25 -14.72 11.42
C THR A 122 3.60 -16.16 11.87
N GLU A 123 2.60 -16.97 12.22
CA GLU A 123 2.79 -18.36 12.65
C GLU A 123 3.41 -19.22 11.54
N ALA A 124 3.00 -19.01 10.28
CA ALA A 124 3.58 -19.73 9.15
C ALA A 124 5.05 -19.35 8.91
N ILE A 125 5.42 -18.08 9.02
CA ILE A 125 6.82 -17.63 8.90
C ILE A 125 7.69 -18.34 9.93
N ILE A 126 7.29 -18.32 11.20
CA ILE A 126 8.03 -18.97 12.30
C ILE A 126 8.11 -20.46 12.07
N LYS A 127 6.98 -21.12 11.76
CA LYS A 127 6.89 -22.57 11.55
C LYS A 127 7.82 -23.07 10.46
N TYR A 128 7.89 -22.35 9.36
CA TYR A 128 8.67 -22.77 8.20
C TYR A 128 10.05 -22.11 8.11
N ASN A 129 10.41 -21.28 9.09
CA ASN A 129 11.64 -20.48 9.10
C ASN A 129 11.82 -19.73 7.77
N ALA A 130 10.78 -18.98 7.40
CA ALA A 130 10.74 -18.24 6.14
C ALA A 130 11.50 -16.91 6.23
N ASP A 131 12.09 -16.48 5.11
CA ASP A 131 12.82 -15.21 5.02
C ASP A 131 11.89 -14.01 4.97
N MET A 132 10.64 -14.21 4.50
CA MET A 132 9.62 -13.15 4.39
C MET A 132 8.23 -13.75 4.29
N GLY A 133 7.24 -13.05 4.86
CA GLY A 133 5.83 -13.29 4.61
C GLY A 133 5.23 -12.25 3.70
N ILE A 134 4.37 -12.69 2.80
CA ILE A 134 3.63 -11.86 1.85
C ILE A 134 2.14 -12.18 2.04
N ALA A 135 1.35 -11.18 2.45
CA ALA A 135 -0.09 -11.33 2.55
C ALA A 135 -0.79 -10.33 1.62
N PHE A 136 -1.94 -10.75 1.11
CA PHE A 136 -2.74 -9.95 0.19
C PHE A 136 -4.12 -9.69 0.79
N ASP A 137 -4.79 -8.69 0.28
CA ASP A 137 -6.24 -8.53 0.47
C ASP A 137 -7.04 -9.34 -0.56
N GLY A 138 -8.37 -9.17 -0.57
CA GLY A 138 -9.25 -10.06 -1.33
C GLY A 138 -9.05 -10.05 -2.83
N ASP A 139 -8.74 -8.92 -3.42
CA ASP A 139 -8.49 -8.72 -4.87
C ASP A 139 -7.01 -8.50 -5.21
N PHE A 140 -6.12 -8.65 -4.21
CA PHE A 140 -4.65 -8.61 -4.27
C PHE A 140 -4.07 -7.36 -4.95
N ASP A 141 -4.73 -6.23 -4.82
CA ASP A 141 -4.16 -4.95 -5.23
C ASP A 141 -3.20 -4.37 -4.19
N ARG A 142 -3.24 -4.88 -2.94
CA ARG A 142 -2.34 -4.54 -1.83
C ARG A 142 -1.38 -5.67 -1.48
N CYS A 143 -0.14 -5.29 -1.11
CA CYS A 143 0.91 -6.21 -0.70
C CYS A 143 1.41 -5.86 0.71
N PHE A 144 1.18 -6.76 1.64
CA PHE A 144 1.60 -6.61 3.04
C PHE A 144 2.78 -7.53 3.32
N LEU A 145 3.85 -6.97 3.87
CA LEU A 145 5.08 -7.71 4.10
C LEU A 145 5.34 -7.92 5.60
N PHE A 146 5.89 -9.08 5.91
CA PHE A 146 6.33 -9.49 7.23
C PHE A 146 7.78 -9.90 7.15
N ASP A 147 8.57 -9.53 8.15
CA ASP A 147 9.98 -9.91 8.22
C ASP A 147 10.20 -11.38 8.59
N GLU A 148 11.45 -11.78 8.67
CA GLU A 148 11.92 -13.12 9.04
C GLU A 148 11.54 -13.56 10.45
N HIS A 149 11.10 -12.64 11.29
CA HIS A 149 10.59 -12.89 12.65
C HIS A 149 9.05 -12.91 12.70
N GLY A 150 8.37 -12.78 11.54
CA GLY A 150 6.92 -12.70 11.45
C GLY A 150 6.36 -11.35 11.92
N GLN A 151 7.20 -10.33 12.06
CA GLN A 151 6.77 -8.99 12.40
C GLN A 151 6.21 -8.27 11.17
N PHE A 152 5.01 -7.73 11.30
CA PHE A 152 4.39 -6.92 10.25
C PHE A 152 5.18 -5.63 10.02
N ILE A 153 5.52 -5.37 8.77
CA ILE A 153 6.18 -4.12 8.37
C ILE A 153 5.14 -3.15 7.83
N GLU A 154 5.00 -2.01 8.48
CA GLU A 154 4.07 -0.97 8.01
C GLU A 154 4.39 -0.57 6.55
N GLY A 155 3.34 -0.47 5.70
CA GLY A 155 3.49 -0.11 4.29
C GLY A 155 4.29 1.17 4.07
N TYR A 156 4.24 2.08 5.02
CA TYR A 156 5.03 3.31 5.07
C TYR A 156 6.54 3.10 4.86
N TYR A 157 7.13 2.09 5.52
CA TYR A 157 8.57 1.80 5.36
C TYR A 157 8.86 1.10 4.03
N ILE A 158 7.93 0.26 3.56
CA ILE A 158 8.05 -0.39 2.25
C ILE A 158 7.98 0.66 1.11
N VAL A 159 7.10 1.66 1.24
CA VAL A 159 7.05 2.79 0.29
C VAL A 159 8.41 3.49 0.20
N GLY A 160 9.04 3.80 1.33
CA GLY A 160 10.37 4.39 1.36
C GLY A 160 11.45 3.49 0.74
N LEU A 161 11.44 2.19 1.09
CA LEU A 161 12.40 1.21 0.57
C LEU A 161 12.31 1.09 -0.97
N LEU A 162 11.11 0.97 -1.51
CA LEU A 162 10.89 0.88 -2.94
C LEU A 162 11.19 2.20 -3.66
N ALA A 163 10.86 3.35 -3.05
CA ALA A 163 11.22 4.67 -3.59
C ALA A 163 12.73 4.79 -3.77
N ALA A 164 13.52 4.37 -2.77
CA ALA A 164 14.98 4.35 -2.88
C ALA A 164 15.46 3.46 -4.04
N ALA A 165 14.90 2.24 -4.17
CA ALA A 165 15.27 1.31 -5.24
C ALA A 165 14.94 1.86 -6.64
N PHE A 166 13.83 2.56 -6.80
CA PHE A 166 13.49 3.22 -8.06
C PHE A 166 14.42 4.39 -8.37
N LEU A 167 14.79 5.18 -7.37
CA LEU A 167 15.68 6.32 -7.56
C LEU A 167 17.13 5.93 -7.82
N GLU A 168 17.59 4.77 -7.32
CA GLU A 168 18.90 4.20 -7.72
C GLU A 168 18.96 3.96 -9.24
N LYS A 169 17.85 3.52 -9.86
CA LYS A 169 17.77 3.24 -11.31
C LYS A 169 17.39 4.48 -12.13
N HIS A 170 16.65 5.40 -11.55
CA HIS A 170 16.07 6.58 -12.22
C HIS A 170 16.25 7.84 -11.36
N PRO A 171 17.48 8.38 -11.25
CA PRO A 171 17.77 9.59 -10.48
C PRO A 171 16.92 10.78 -10.92
N GLY A 172 16.52 11.63 -9.98
CA GLY A 172 15.72 12.83 -10.24
C GLY A 172 14.23 12.59 -10.48
N SER A 173 13.77 11.33 -10.44
CA SER A 173 12.35 11.01 -10.66
C SER A 173 11.46 11.49 -9.53
N ARG A 174 10.17 11.68 -9.86
CA ARG A 174 9.12 12.02 -8.91
C ARG A 174 8.55 10.76 -8.28
N ILE A 175 8.26 10.85 -6.97
CA ILE A 175 7.68 9.79 -6.15
C ILE A 175 6.43 10.34 -5.48
N ILE A 176 5.28 9.71 -5.71
CA ILE A 176 4.03 10.09 -5.04
C ILE A 176 3.94 9.39 -3.69
N HIS A 177 3.48 10.12 -2.67
CA HIS A 177 3.16 9.59 -1.35
C HIS A 177 1.87 10.21 -0.79
N ASP A 178 1.25 9.53 0.16
CA ASP A 178 0.07 10.02 0.87
C ASP A 178 0.44 10.87 2.11
N PRO A 179 -0.51 11.65 2.68
CA PRO A 179 -0.23 12.56 3.79
C PRO A 179 -0.26 11.90 5.16
N ARG A 180 -0.66 10.64 5.28
CA ARG A 180 -0.87 9.97 6.59
C ARG A 180 0.43 9.85 7.35
N LEU A 181 1.44 9.24 6.74
CA LEU A 181 2.82 9.12 7.23
C LEU A 181 3.74 9.49 6.07
N SER A 182 4.58 10.51 6.23
CA SER A 182 5.27 11.11 5.09
C SER A 182 6.76 11.34 5.30
N TRP A 183 7.23 11.61 6.49
CA TRP A 183 8.59 12.05 6.75
C TRP A 183 9.67 11.06 6.30
N ASN A 184 9.48 9.76 6.56
CA ASN A 184 10.41 8.73 6.08
C ASN A 184 10.56 8.77 4.56
N THR A 185 9.44 8.83 3.85
CA THR A 185 9.44 8.82 2.38
C THR A 185 10.06 10.12 1.85
N ILE A 186 9.69 11.27 2.39
CA ILE A 186 10.25 12.58 2.00
C ILE A 186 11.78 12.58 2.20
N ASP A 187 12.26 12.14 3.36
CA ASP A 187 13.69 12.10 3.68
C ASP A 187 14.47 11.20 2.71
N ILE A 188 13.98 9.98 2.48
CA ILE A 188 14.60 9.02 1.55
C ILE A 188 14.64 9.60 0.14
N VAL A 189 13.50 10.08 -0.37
CA VAL A 189 13.38 10.59 -1.74
C VAL A 189 14.29 11.79 -1.95
N THR A 190 14.30 12.72 -1.00
CA THR A 190 15.14 13.95 -1.07
C THR A 190 16.62 13.58 -1.03
N LYS A 191 17.05 12.70 -0.12
CA LYS A 191 18.45 12.25 -0.01
C LYS A 191 18.93 11.49 -1.25
N ALA A 192 18.01 10.76 -1.92
CA ALA A 192 18.30 10.08 -3.17
C ALA A 192 18.24 10.99 -4.42
N GLY A 193 18.04 12.30 -4.24
CA GLY A 193 17.97 13.27 -5.33
C GLY A 193 16.67 13.23 -6.14
N GLY A 194 15.63 12.57 -5.64
CA GLY A 194 14.30 12.56 -6.22
C GLY A 194 13.42 13.72 -5.74
N VAL A 195 12.19 13.78 -6.24
CA VAL A 195 11.20 14.79 -5.87
C VAL A 195 10.00 14.13 -5.22
N PRO A 196 9.78 14.31 -3.89
CA PRO A 196 8.60 13.79 -3.21
C PRO A 196 7.39 14.67 -3.56
N ILE A 197 6.29 14.04 -3.96
CA ILE A 197 5.04 14.71 -4.34
C ILE A 197 3.91 14.18 -3.46
N LEU A 198 3.29 15.06 -2.72
CA LEU A 198 2.11 14.75 -1.91
C LEU A 198 0.87 14.60 -2.78
N SER A 199 0.09 13.56 -2.52
CA SER A 199 -1.22 13.35 -3.12
C SER A 199 -2.28 13.06 -2.07
N LYS A 200 -3.52 13.40 -2.37
CA LYS A 200 -4.66 12.93 -1.59
C LYS A 200 -4.71 11.39 -1.60
N THR A 201 -5.09 10.79 -0.48
CA THR A 201 -5.25 9.33 -0.33
C THR A 201 -6.34 8.78 -1.26
N GLY A 202 -6.07 7.63 -1.84
CA GLY A 202 -7.01 6.87 -2.67
C GLY A 202 -6.52 6.68 -4.10
N HIS A 203 -6.70 5.46 -4.58
CA HIS A 203 -6.13 4.98 -5.84
C HIS A 203 -6.44 5.85 -7.06
N ALA A 204 -7.64 6.44 -7.14
CA ALA A 204 -8.01 7.29 -8.26
C ALA A 204 -7.20 8.61 -8.28
N PHE A 205 -7.02 9.23 -7.12
CA PHE A 205 -6.24 10.49 -6.98
C PHE A 205 -4.76 10.25 -7.23
N ILE A 206 -4.20 9.19 -6.68
CA ILE A 206 -2.79 8.85 -6.87
C ILE A 206 -2.50 8.53 -8.34
N LYS A 207 -3.34 7.71 -8.99
CA LYS A 207 -3.19 7.38 -10.41
C LYS A 207 -3.26 8.63 -11.33
N GLU A 208 -4.14 9.59 -11.04
CA GLU A 208 -4.18 10.86 -11.77
C GLU A 208 -2.92 11.69 -11.49
N ARG A 209 -2.56 11.86 -10.21
CA ARG A 209 -1.37 12.63 -9.82
C ARG A 209 -0.09 12.07 -10.41
N MET A 210 0.06 10.74 -10.45
CA MET A 210 1.20 10.09 -11.10
C MET A 210 1.30 10.43 -12.58
N ARG A 211 0.16 10.49 -13.29
CA ARG A 211 0.14 10.87 -14.73
C ARG A 211 0.49 12.33 -14.95
N GLU A 212 -0.03 13.22 -14.10
CA GLU A 212 0.25 14.66 -14.16
C GLU A 212 1.74 14.95 -13.94
N GLU A 213 2.36 14.24 -13.02
CA GLU A 213 3.75 14.44 -12.62
C GLU A 213 4.74 13.54 -13.38
N ASP A 214 4.27 12.62 -14.22
CA ASP A 214 5.06 11.52 -14.79
C ASP A 214 5.88 10.80 -13.71
N ALA A 215 5.28 10.57 -12.53
CA ALA A 215 5.95 9.96 -11.41
C ALA A 215 6.22 8.48 -11.69
N ILE A 216 7.46 8.02 -11.40
CA ILE A 216 7.87 6.65 -11.69
C ILE A 216 7.22 5.64 -10.76
N TYR A 217 6.98 6.03 -9.52
CA TYR A 217 6.43 5.20 -8.46
C TYR A 217 5.57 6.05 -7.53
N GLY A 218 4.54 5.43 -6.98
CA GLY A 218 3.72 5.99 -5.91
C GLY A 218 3.40 4.93 -4.87
N GLY A 219 3.23 5.33 -3.62
CA GLY A 219 2.88 4.41 -2.56
C GLY A 219 2.01 5.02 -1.49
N GLU A 220 1.15 4.18 -0.91
CA GLU A 220 0.33 4.49 0.25
C GLU A 220 0.74 3.62 1.44
N MET A 221 0.62 4.17 2.65
CA MET A 221 0.85 3.37 3.86
C MET A 221 -0.12 2.18 3.98
N SER A 222 -1.24 2.21 3.28
CA SER A 222 -2.21 1.11 3.18
C SER A 222 -1.77 -0.05 2.29
N ALA A 223 -0.50 -0.07 1.87
CA ALA A 223 0.13 -1.09 1.05
C ALA A 223 -0.35 -1.15 -0.42
N HIS A 224 -0.94 -0.08 -0.94
CA HIS A 224 -1.05 0.13 -2.38
C HIS A 224 0.27 0.69 -2.93
N HIS A 225 0.74 0.10 -4.02
CA HIS A 225 1.95 0.51 -4.71
C HIS A 225 1.68 0.65 -6.20
N TYR A 226 1.97 1.82 -6.75
CA TYR A 226 1.63 2.24 -8.10
C TYR A 226 2.90 2.40 -8.94
N PHE A 227 2.85 1.98 -10.19
CA PHE A 227 4.03 1.94 -11.05
C PHE A 227 3.73 2.58 -12.41
N ARG A 228 4.55 3.56 -12.83
CA ARG A 228 4.41 4.21 -14.14
C ARG A 228 4.36 3.19 -15.26
N ASP A 229 5.32 2.26 -15.26
CA ASP A 229 5.47 1.27 -16.31
C ASP A 229 4.43 0.14 -16.25
N PHE A 230 3.55 0.19 -15.24
CA PHE A 230 2.33 -0.61 -15.12
C PHE A 230 1.08 0.25 -15.38
N SER A 231 1.17 1.16 -16.35
CA SER A 231 0.11 2.10 -16.72
C SER A 231 -0.36 3.00 -15.56
N TYR A 232 0.54 3.35 -14.65
CA TYR A 232 0.27 4.09 -13.41
C TYR A 232 -0.75 3.39 -12.49
N CYS A 233 -0.92 2.09 -12.66
CA CYS A 233 -1.81 1.29 -11.83
C CYS A 233 -1.09 0.67 -10.64
N ASP A 234 -1.89 0.32 -9.65
CA ASP A 234 -1.48 -0.45 -8.47
C ASP A 234 -1.29 -1.93 -8.81
N SER A 235 -0.46 -2.58 -8.02
CA SER A 235 -0.26 -4.01 -8.07
C SER A 235 0.27 -4.51 -6.72
N GLY A 236 -0.39 -5.49 -6.13
CA GLY A 236 0.15 -6.20 -4.96
C GLY A 236 1.23 -7.22 -5.34
N MET A 237 1.35 -7.59 -6.62
CA MET A 237 2.35 -8.58 -7.04
C MET A 237 3.75 -8.02 -7.26
N ILE A 238 3.90 -6.76 -7.67
CA ILE A 238 5.21 -6.16 -7.97
C ILE A 238 6.04 -5.88 -6.70
N PRO A 239 5.47 -5.38 -5.58
CA PRO A 239 6.27 -4.99 -4.40
C PRO A 239 7.11 -6.12 -3.82
N TRP A 240 6.52 -7.30 -3.61
CA TRP A 240 7.25 -8.43 -3.03
C TRP A 240 8.34 -8.97 -3.97
N LEU A 241 8.13 -8.94 -5.29
CA LEU A 241 9.16 -9.30 -6.27
C LEU A 241 10.38 -8.37 -6.15
N LEU A 242 10.16 -7.06 -6.12
CA LEU A 242 11.21 -6.06 -5.96
C LEU A 242 11.94 -6.20 -4.61
N VAL A 243 11.20 -6.39 -3.51
CA VAL A 243 11.80 -6.61 -2.19
C VAL A 243 12.62 -7.90 -2.19
N SER A 244 12.13 -8.98 -2.81
CA SER A 244 12.86 -10.24 -2.91
C SER A 244 14.22 -10.09 -3.61
N GLU A 245 14.27 -9.31 -4.70
CA GLU A 245 15.54 -8.97 -5.37
C GLU A 245 16.45 -8.17 -4.42
N LEU A 246 15.89 -7.19 -3.69
CA LEU A 246 16.66 -6.39 -2.73
C LEU A 246 17.27 -7.23 -1.60
N LEU A 247 16.55 -8.23 -1.07
CA LEU A 247 17.09 -9.16 -0.06
C LEU A 247 18.38 -9.85 -0.54
N CYS A 248 18.43 -10.19 -1.83
CA CYS A 248 19.61 -10.81 -2.42
C CYS A 248 20.69 -9.79 -2.73
N VAL A 249 20.35 -8.69 -3.40
CA VAL A 249 21.33 -7.66 -3.83
C VAL A 249 22.03 -7.02 -2.63
N LYS A 250 21.29 -6.70 -1.58
CA LYS A 250 21.83 -6.10 -0.35
C LYS A 250 22.39 -7.15 0.62
N ASN A 251 22.12 -8.44 0.38
CA ASN A 251 22.45 -9.55 1.28
C ASN A 251 22.00 -9.29 2.73
N GLN A 252 20.78 -8.82 2.89
CA GLN A 252 20.15 -8.47 4.16
C GLN A 252 18.77 -9.15 4.29
N THR A 253 18.27 -9.25 5.51
CA THR A 253 16.87 -9.63 5.77
C THR A 253 15.95 -8.42 5.61
N LEU A 254 14.63 -8.63 5.54
CA LEU A 254 13.69 -7.53 5.44
C LEU A 254 13.72 -6.65 6.69
N GLY A 255 13.77 -7.28 7.89
CA GLY A 255 13.92 -6.54 9.14
C GLY A 255 15.14 -5.64 9.15
N GLN A 256 16.30 -6.12 8.68
CA GLN A 256 17.52 -5.31 8.56
C GLN A 256 17.39 -4.15 7.56
N LEU A 257 16.71 -4.35 6.44
CA LEU A 257 16.53 -3.32 5.42
C LEU A 257 15.70 -2.11 5.92
N VAL A 258 14.81 -2.34 6.87
CA VAL A 258 13.91 -1.29 7.37
C VAL A 258 14.26 -0.79 8.77
N ALA A 259 15.15 -1.47 9.52
CA ALA A 259 15.44 -1.19 10.92
C ALA A 259 15.85 0.26 11.19
N ASP A 260 16.81 0.80 10.43
CA ASP A 260 17.28 2.16 10.61
C ASP A 260 16.18 3.20 10.36
N ARG A 261 15.28 2.90 9.42
CA ARG A 261 14.18 3.78 9.08
C ARG A 261 13.06 3.73 10.12
N MET A 262 12.79 2.55 10.69
CA MET A 262 11.85 2.38 11.80
C MET A 262 12.34 3.10 13.05
N ALA A 263 13.64 3.08 13.32
CA ALA A 263 14.24 3.82 14.42
C ALA A 263 14.22 5.33 14.19
N ALA A 264 14.55 5.80 12.97
CA ALA A 264 14.61 7.21 12.63
C ALA A 264 13.22 7.88 12.56
N TYR A 265 12.18 7.13 12.16
CA TYR A 265 10.81 7.63 12.01
C TYR A 265 9.81 6.65 12.62
N PRO A 266 9.77 6.52 13.96
CA PRO A 266 8.76 5.71 14.62
C PRO A 266 7.34 6.15 14.24
N ALA A 267 6.49 5.19 13.89
CA ALA A 267 5.13 5.44 13.41
C ALA A 267 4.10 4.58 14.14
N SER A 268 2.91 5.14 14.37
CA SER A 268 1.83 4.46 15.08
C SER A 268 1.09 3.41 14.26
N GLY A 269 1.29 3.38 12.94
CA GLY A 269 0.33 2.76 12.04
C GLY A 269 -0.98 3.54 11.98
N GLU A 270 -2.03 2.97 11.37
CA GLU A 270 -3.36 3.57 11.30
C GLU A 270 -4.22 3.12 12.49
N ILE A 271 -4.78 4.07 13.24
CA ILE A 271 -5.62 3.80 14.39
C ILE A 271 -7.04 4.28 14.12
N ASN A 272 -7.98 3.37 14.16
CA ASN A 272 -9.38 3.63 13.90
C ASN A 272 -10.14 3.95 15.21
N SER A 273 -10.98 4.98 15.19
CA SER A 273 -11.92 5.32 16.28
C SER A 273 -13.32 5.51 15.71
N VAL A 274 -14.27 4.72 16.20
CA VAL A 274 -15.70 4.88 15.87
C VAL A 274 -16.26 6.01 16.71
N LEU A 275 -16.77 7.06 16.07
CA LEU A 275 -17.27 8.27 16.74
C LEU A 275 -18.64 8.67 16.16
N SER A 276 -19.54 9.10 17.03
CA SER A 276 -20.86 9.59 16.64
C SER A 276 -20.81 10.92 15.88
N ASP A 277 -19.85 11.78 16.21
CA ASP A 277 -19.59 13.06 15.54
C ASP A 277 -18.10 13.22 15.21
N ALA A 278 -17.71 12.63 14.09
CA ALA A 278 -16.35 12.66 13.60
C ALA A 278 -15.85 14.10 13.32
N LYS A 279 -16.73 14.97 12.80
CA LYS A 279 -16.36 16.33 12.42
C LYS A 279 -16.01 17.19 13.64
N SER A 280 -16.85 17.19 14.66
CA SER A 280 -16.58 17.94 15.89
C SER A 280 -15.38 17.39 16.65
N ALA A 281 -15.15 16.07 16.62
CA ALA A 281 -13.98 15.45 17.25
C ALA A 281 -12.68 15.87 16.56
N ILE A 282 -12.63 15.85 15.23
CA ILE A 282 -11.47 16.32 14.44
C ILE A 282 -11.21 17.80 14.72
N GLU A 283 -12.26 18.63 14.71
CA GLU A 283 -12.09 20.08 14.96
C GLU A 283 -11.61 20.37 16.38
N ARG A 284 -12.05 19.63 17.38
CA ARG A 284 -11.55 19.73 18.77
C ARG A 284 -10.05 19.46 18.84
N VAL A 285 -9.57 18.40 18.17
CA VAL A 285 -8.15 18.10 18.11
C VAL A 285 -7.40 19.20 17.37
N ARG A 286 -7.91 19.63 16.20
CA ARG A 286 -7.28 20.72 15.40
C ARG A 286 -7.10 21.97 16.22
N LEU A 287 -8.14 22.44 16.92
CA LEU A 287 -8.08 23.65 17.75
C LEU A 287 -7.06 23.53 18.91
N ASN A 288 -6.88 22.33 19.46
CA ASN A 288 -5.93 22.12 20.55
C ASN A 288 -4.47 22.15 20.11
N TYR A 289 -4.19 21.80 18.83
CA TYR A 289 -2.84 21.64 18.34
C TYR A 289 -2.37 22.70 17.33
N GLN A 290 -3.25 23.54 16.79
CA GLN A 290 -2.92 24.45 15.69
C GLN A 290 -2.03 25.63 16.08
N SER A 291 -2.05 26.07 17.35
CA SER A 291 -1.39 27.33 17.79
C SER A 291 0.14 27.29 17.67
N ASP A 292 0.74 26.13 17.95
CA ASP A 292 2.20 25.95 17.99
C ASP A 292 2.70 25.09 16.82
N ALA A 293 1.86 24.89 15.81
CA ALA A 293 2.18 24.09 14.63
C ALA A 293 3.12 24.82 13.68
N ASN A 294 4.12 24.11 13.17
CA ASN A 294 4.98 24.62 12.09
C ASN A 294 4.27 24.59 10.73
N ILE A 295 3.50 23.51 10.50
CA ILE A 295 2.78 23.29 9.24
C ILE A 295 1.39 22.73 9.55
N ILE A 296 0.38 23.24 8.86
CA ILE A 296 -0.98 22.68 8.82
C ILE A 296 -1.33 22.42 7.36
N ASP A 297 -1.57 21.17 7.02
CA ASP A 297 -1.97 20.74 5.70
C ASP A 297 -3.36 20.09 5.73
N ASN A 298 -4.22 20.44 4.76
CA ASN A 298 -5.59 19.95 4.65
C ASN A 298 -5.84 19.17 3.35
N THR A 299 -4.80 18.59 2.78
CA THR A 299 -4.90 17.83 1.53
C THR A 299 -5.82 16.61 1.69
N ASP A 300 -5.72 15.89 2.84
CA ASP A 300 -6.62 14.79 3.18
C ASP A 300 -6.82 14.72 4.70
N GLY A 301 -7.94 15.27 5.15
CA GLY A 301 -8.19 15.51 6.56
C GLY A 301 -7.37 16.70 7.08
N VAL A 302 -6.76 16.57 8.25
CA VAL A 302 -5.84 17.56 8.81
C VAL A 302 -4.53 16.90 9.21
N SER A 303 -3.43 17.38 8.66
CA SER A 303 -2.07 17.06 9.10
C SER A 303 -1.51 18.25 9.86
N ILE A 304 -0.94 18.02 11.02
CA ILE A 304 -0.27 19.06 11.83
C ILE A 304 1.14 18.58 12.14
N GLU A 305 2.13 19.43 11.85
CA GLU A 305 3.54 19.12 11.98
C GLU A 305 4.24 20.08 12.95
N TYR A 306 5.11 19.51 13.78
CA TYR A 306 6.04 20.18 14.68
C TYR A 306 7.48 19.79 14.32
N ASP A 307 8.48 20.22 15.07
CA ASP A 307 9.87 19.90 14.78
C ASP A 307 10.17 18.39 14.84
N ASP A 308 9.66 17.71 15.87
CA ASP A 308 10.05 16.34 16.21
C ASP A 308 8.91 15.30 16.04
N TRP A 309 7.69 15.75 15.77
CA TRP A 309 6.55 14.86 15.57
C TRP A 309 5.47 15.49 14.71
N ARG A 310 4.62 14.65 14.14
CA ARG A 310 3.43 15.08 13.39
C ARG A 310 2.31 14.06 13.51
N PHE A 311 1.11 14.48 13.14
CA PHE A 311 -0.01 13.56 12.97
C PHE A 311 -0.86 13.94 11.77
N ASN A 312 -1.59 12.94 11.26
CA ASN A 312 -2.71 13.13 10.33
C ASN A 312 -3.98 12.56 10.96
N LEU A 313 -5.08 13.29 10.84
CA LEU A 313 -6.38 12.93 11.34
C LEU A 313 -7.43 13.14 10.25
N ARG A 314 -8.14 12.08 9.87
CA ARG A 314 -9.13 12.15 8.80
C ARG A 314 -10.37 11.30 9.09
N SER A 315 -11.52 11.70 8.56
CA SER A 315 -12.69 10.83 8.53
C SER A 315 -12.57 9.81 7.39
N SER A 316 -13.10 8.60 7.60
CA SER A 316 -13.31 7.67 6.49
C SER A 316 -14.44 8.15 5.59
N ASN A 317 -14.31 7.93 4.28
CA ASN A 317 -15.37 8.25 3.32
C ASN A 317 -16.46 7.17 3.28
N THR A 318 -16.16 5.97 3.76
CA THR A 318 -17.01 4.77 3.61
C THR A 318 -17.53 4.23 4.94
N GLU A 319 -16.91 4.59 6.06
CA GLU A 319 -17.20 4.05 7.39
C GLU A 319 -17.30 5.18 8.42
N PRO A 320 -18.08 5.02 9.49
CA PRO A 320 -18.22 6.04 10.55
C PRO A 320 -17.02 6.01 11.51
N VAL A 321 -15.81 6.12 10.95
CA VAL A 321 -14.55 6.08 11.71
C VAL A 321 -13.68 7.29 11.42
N VAL A 322 -12.96 7.72 12.44
CA VAL A 322 -11.84 8.66 12.33
C VAL A 322 -10.56 7.88 12.43
N ARG A 323 -9.62 8.18 11.54
CA ARG A 323 -8.32 7.53 11.39
C ARG A 323 -7.22 8.46 11.83
N LEU A 324 -6.40 8.01 12.77
CA LEU A 324 -5.25 8.73 13.31
C LEU A 324 -3.96 8.02 12.89
N ASN A 325 -3.00 8.80 12.41
CA ASN A 325 -1.62 8.38 12.19
C ASN A 325 -0.69 9.38 12.89
N VAL A 326 0.30 8.89 13.61
CA VAL A 326 1.30 9.70 14.33
C VAL A 326 2.69 9.18 13.97
N GLU A 327 3.62 10.09 13.72
CA GLU A 327 5.04 9.77 13.55
C GLU A 327 5.92 10.78 14.28
N SER A 328 7.13 10.36 14.66
CA SER A 328 8.12 11.21 15.29
C SER A 328 9.50 11.04 14.64
N ARG A 329 10.46 11.87 15.04
CA ARG A 329 11.88 11.78 14.66
C ARG A 329 12.69 11.19 15.80
N ASN A 330 13.26 9.98 15.60
CA ASN A 330 14.17 9.29 16.52
C ASN A 330 13.64 9.13 17.97
N ASP A 331 12.35 9.25 18.21
CA ASP A 331 11.76 9.21 19.55
C ASP A 331 10.43 8.46 19.54
N ILE A 332 10.50 7.16 19.85
CA ILE A 332 9.32 6.29 19.93
C ILE A 332 8.41 6.66 21.11
N ASP A 333 8.98 7.11 22.22
CA ASP A 333 8.21 7.46 23.41
C ASP A 333 7.39 8.74 23.16
N LEU A 334 7.95 9.71 22.47
CA LEU A 334 7.23 10.90 22.01
C LEU A 334 6.04 10.51 21.13
N MET A 335 6.27 9.66 20.14
CA MET A 335 5.19 9.16 19.24
C MET A 335 4.09 8.48 20.05
N LEU A 336 4.44 7.56 20.97
CA LEU A 336 3.47 6.83 21.78
C LEU A 336 2.69 7.78 22.71
N ASN A 337 3.36 8.74 23.37
CA ASN A 337 2.71 9.71 24.23
C ASN A 337 1.74 10.61 23.46
N LYS A 338 2.15 11.12 22.29
CA LYS A 338 1.31 11.98 21.47
C LYS A 338 0.12 11.21 20.86
N LYS A 339 0.32 9.96 20.48
CA LYS A 339 -0.76 9.07 20.09
C LYS A 339 -1.84 8.97 21.18
N GLU A 340 -1.45 8.65 22.41
CA GLU A 340 -2.40 8.50 23.52
C GLU A 340 -3.08 9.83 23.89
N GLU A 341 -2.36 10.94 23.85
CA GLU A 341 -2.88 12.28 24.09
C GLU A 341 -3.98 12.65 23.09
N ILE A 342 -3.70 12.46 21.79
CA ILE A 342 -4.67 12.73 20.73
C ILE A 342 -5.89 11.81 20.84
N LEU A 343 -5.69 10.52 21.11
CA LEU A 343 -6.80 9.57 21.26
C LEU A 343 -7.73 9.94 22.42
N ARG A 344 -7.21 10.44 23.55
CA ARG A 344 -8.05 10.93 24.66
C ARG A 344 -8.88 12.13 24.22
N LEU A 345 -8.26 13.11 23.55
CA LEU A 345 -8.99 14.27 23.04
C LEU A 345 -10.02 13.90 21.97
N LEU A 346 -9.73 12.91 21.15
CA LEU A 346 -10.60 12.45 20.08
C LEU A 346 -11.83 11.74 20.61
N ARG A 347 -11.66 10.93 21.66
CA ARG A 347 -12.72 10.07 22.22
C ARG A 347 -13.56 10.76 23.32
N GLY A 348 -13.13 11.88 23.84
CA GLY A 348 -13.81 12.71 24.84
C GLY A 348 -13.41 12.38 26.24
#